data_8e22b8a2c45009f6e74d74372ec1bd54
#
_entry.id   8e22b8a2c45009f6e74d74372ec1bd54
#
_cell.length_a   1.000
_cell.length_b   1.000
_cell.length_c   1.000
_cell.angle_alpha   90.00
_cell.angle_beta   90.00
_cell.angle_gamma   90.00
#
_symmetry.space_group_name_H-M   'P 1'
#
loop_
_entity.id
_entity.type
_entity.pdbx_description
1 polymer ?
#
loop_
_entity_poly.entity_id
_entity_poly.type
_entity_poly.pdbx_seq_one_letter_code
_entity_poly.pdbx_strand_id
1 'polypeptide(L)'
;EPSLCSRPGAGKALIENAPVHEMLLNKLRSMADDVAELQNCVSESARRADWQVHPTSFMRAGEVLPNTSIDLVVTSPPYMNNYHYVRSTRPQLFWLELVTSRGDLRALEEENVGKYWQTVRQREPISLSFDDAEASTLLDSMRQTRVEKGPYGGPGWANYVASYLNDTYRFLEVLSKTLATNGTTVIVIGNSIIQGHEVKVDEFTAKIARGLGFDHVNTIELRNKRVGASITKSTVRRGSESNARLYECAVVLRRGQR
;
A
#
# COMPACT_ATOMS: atom_id res chain seq x y z
N GLU A 1 6.20 -18.98 -8.62
CA GLU A 1 5.63 -18.97 -7.27
C GLU A 1 4.32 -19.74 -7.27
N PRO A 2 4.08 -20.64 -6.32
CA PRO A 2 2.82 -21.34 -6.23
C PRO A 2 1.70 -20.32 -5.97
N SER A 3 0.74 -20.29 -6.87
CA SER A 3 -0.46 -19.50 -6.67
C SER A 3 -1.28 -20.11 -5.52
N LEU A 4 -1.57 -19.35 -4.50
CA LEU A 4 -2.46 -19.72 -3.40
C LEU A 4 -3.94 -19.87 -3.85
N CYS A 5 -4.20 -19.92 -5.13
CA CYS A 5 -5.52 -20.18 -5.67
C CYS A 5 -5.90 -21.65 -5.46
N SER A 6 -6.94 -21.89 -4.70
CA SER A 6 -7.54 -23.21 -4.49
C SER A 6 -8.19 -23.82 -5.75
N ARG A 7 -8.13 -23.13 -6.88
CA ARG A 7 -8.59 -23.61 -8.19
C ARG A 7 -7.44 -23.54 -9.17
N PRO A 8 -7.18 -24.61 -9.92
CA PRO A 8 -6.25 -24.51 -11.03
C PRO A 8 -6.75 -23.41 -11.95
N GLY A 9 -5.93 -22.39 -12.18
CA GLY A 9 -6.19 -21.41 -13.23
C GLY A 9 -6.30 -22.12 -14.55
N ALA A 10 -7.08 -21.63 -15.50
CA ALA A 10 -7.24 -22.26 -16.79
C ALA A 10 -5.87 -22.64 -17.38
N GLY A 11 -5.65 -23.93 -17.58
CA GLY A 11 -4.43 -24.49 -18.15
C GLY A 11 -3.25 -24.73 -17.17
N LYS A 12 -3.42 -24.59 -15.86
CA LYS A 12 -2.41 -24.98 -14.87
C LYS A 12 -2.82 -26.28 -14.18
N ALA A 13 -2.01 -27.31 -14.32
CA ALA A 13 -2.18 -28.56 -13.59
C ALA A 13 -1.90 -28.33 -12.09
N LEU A 14 -2.57 -29.13 -11.24
CA LEU A 14 -2.19 -29.22 -9.84
C LEU A 14 -0.77 -29.77 -9.74
N ILE A 15 0.05 -29.22 -8.86
CA ILE A 15 1.35 -29.77 -8.52
C ILE A 15 1.09 -30.92 -7.53
N GLU A 16 1.11 -32.13 -8.03
CA GLU A 16 1.06 -33.32 -7.20
C GLU A 16 2.44 -33.61 -6.65
N ASN A 17 2.51 -34.03 -5.38
CA ASN A 17 3.77 -34.41 -4.72
C ASN A 17 4.87 -33.33 -4.81
N ALA A 18 4.51 -32.07 -4.54
CA ALA A 18 5.48 -30.98 -4.51
C ALA A 18 6.66 -31.33 -3.58
N PRO A 19 7.93 -31.17 -4.02
CA PRO A 19 9.11 -31.47 -3.22
C PRO A 19 9.33 -30.40 -2.13
N VAL A 20 8.38 -30.28 -1.20
CA VAL A 20 8.32 -29.22 -0.20
C VAL A 20 9.59 -29.16 0.64
N HIS A 21 10.12 -30.32 1.05
CA HIS A 21 11.34 -30.40 1.85
C HIS A 21 12.56 -29.82 1.11
N GLU A 22 12.74 -30.20 -0.15
CA GLU A 22 13.82 -29.68 -0.98
C GLU A 22 13.67 -28.18 -1.23
N MET A 23 12.45 -27.71 -1.53
CA MET A 23 12.16 -26.30 -1.73
C MET A 23 12.47 -25.49 -0.46
N LEU A 24 12.11 -26.01 0.72
CA LEU A 24 12.42 -25.38 2.00
C LEU A 24 13.92 -25.29 2.23
N LEU A 25 14.65 -26.39 2.05
CA LEU A 25 16.11 -26.41 2.21
C LEU A 25 16.81 -25.45 1.26
N ASN A 26 16.39 -25.39 0.01
CA ASN A 26 16.96 -24.45 -0.97
C ASN A 26 16.68 -22.98 -0.56
N LYS A 27 15.48 -22.70 -0.05
CA LYS A 27 15.17 -21.36 0.45
C LYS A 27 16.01 -20.99 1.69
N LEU A 28 16.17 -21.91 2.63
CA LEU A 28 17.00 -21.68 3.81
C LEU A 28 18.48 -21.46 3.45
N ARG A 29 19.03 -22.20 2.49
CA ARG A 29 20.39 -21.96 1.97
C ARG A 29 20.52 -20.57 1.37
N SER A 30 19.60 -20.19 0.47
CA SER A 30 19.58 -18.83 -0.10
C SER A 30 19.52 -17.74 0.98
N MET A 31 18.72 -17.93 2.02
CA MET A 31 18.65 -16.97 3.13
C MET A 31 19.97 -16.92 3.94
N ALA A 32 20.64 -18.07 4.12
CA ALA A 32 21.95 -18.11 4.78
C ALA A 32 23.01 -17.39 3.96
N ASP A 33 23.01 -17.57 2.64
CA ASP A 33 23.92 -16.88 1.72
C ASP A 33 23.68 -15.35 1.76
N ASP A 34 22.42 -14.90 1.73
CA ASP A 34 22.04 -13.48 1.84
C ASP A 34 22.54 -12.86 3.17
N VAL A 35 22.42 -13.62 4.28
CA VAL A 35 22.94 -13.17 5.60
C VAL A 35 24.45 -13.07 5.60
N ALA A 36 25.15 -14.05 5.02
CA ALA A 36 26.62 -14.04 4.93
C ALA A 36 27.11 -12.86 4.08
N GLU A 37 26.45 -12.60 2.94
CA GLU A 37 26.76 -11.44 2.10
C GLU A 37 26.53 -10.12 2.87
N LEU A 38 25.39 -9.96 3.54
CA LEU A 38 25.08 -8.80 4.35
C LEU A 38 26.15 -8.55 5.42
N GLN A 39 26.59 -9.61 6.12
CA GLN A 39 27.64 -9.51 7.13
C GLN A 39 28.97 -9.01 6.56
N ASN A 40 29.27 -9.29 5.30
CA ASN A 40 30.49 -8.81 4.65
C ASN A 40 30.36 -7.36 4.14
N CYS A 41 29.14 -6.93 3.80
CA CYS A 41 28.89 -5.59 3.24
C CYS A 41 28.62 -4.53 4.30
N VAL A 42 28.18 -4.91 5.50
CA VAL A 42 27.77 -3.98 6.55
C VAL A 42 28.93 -3.61 7.44
N SER A 43 29.13 -2.32 7.74
CA SER A 43 30.15 -1.84 8.65
C SER A 43 29.96 -2.39 10.07
N GLU A 44 31.06 -2.47 10.84
CA GLU A 44 30.98 -2.95 12.22
C GLU A 44 30.07 -2.09 13.10
N SER A 45 30.05 -0.78 12.89
CA SER A 45 29.15 0.14 13.61
C SER A 45 27.68 -0.15 13.29
N ALA A 46 27.34 -0.45 12.03
CA ALA A 46 25.99 -0.78 11.64
C ALA A 46 25.55 -2.16 12.18
N ARG A 47 26.49 -3.12 12.31
CA ARG A 47 26.21 -4.43 12.96
C ARG A 47 25.89 -4.31 14.45
N ARG A 48 26.42 -3.29 15.12
CA ARG A 48 26.20 -3.01 16.56
C ARG A 48 25.03 -2.08 16.82
N ALA A 49 24.33 -1.61 15.78
CA ALA A 49 23.15 -0.77 15.94
C ALA A 49 22.05 -1.55 16.68
N ASP A 50 21.43 -0.90 17.63
CA ASP A 50 20.24 -1.42 18.28
C ASP A 50 19.08 -1.46 17.27
N TRP A 51 18.34 -2.54 17.26
CA TRP A 51 17.16 -2.70 16.43
C TRP A 51 16.00 -3.27 17.21
N GLN A 52 14.81 -2.87 16.84
CA GLN A 52 13.59 -3.33 17.46
C GLN A 52 12.54 -3.65 16.39
N VAL A 53 11.76 -4.70 16.63
CA VAL A 53 10.58 -5.04 15.84
C VAL A 53 9.34 -4.85 16.71
N HIS A 54 8.47 -3.94 16.29
CA HIS A 54 7.22 -3.68 16.97
C HIS A 54 6.09 -4.44 16.26
N PRO A 55 5.50 -5.48 16.88
CA PRO A 55 4.42 -6.27 16.29
C PRO A 55 3.08 -5.52 16.39
N THR A 56 3.03 -4.33 15.81
CA THR A 56 1.84 -3.48 15.83
C THR A 56 1.63 -2.80 14.48
N SER A 57 0.40 -2.35 14.22
CA SER A 57 0.11 -1.53 13.05
C SER A 57 0.85 -0.19 13.15
N PHE A 58 1.41 0.29 12.03
CA PHE A 58 1.99 1.64 11.97
C PHE A 58 0.99 2.74 12.37
N MET A 59 -0.30 2.51 12.16
CA MET A 59 -1.36 3.44 12.57
C MET A 59 -1.43 3.65 14.09
N ARG A 60 -0.77 2.78 14.85
CA ARG A 60 -0.61 2.84 16.31
C ARG A 60 0.85 3.05 16.73
N ALA A 61 1.71 3.50 15.83
CA ALA A 61 3.12 3.70 16.14
C ALA A 61 3.36 4.64 17.34
N GLY A 62 2.49 5.63 17.54
CA GLY A 62 2.54 6.51 18.71
C GLY A 62 2.35 5.84 20.08
N GLU A 63 1.88 4.58 20.12
CA GLU A 63 1.77 3.79 21.36
C GLU A 63 3.10 3.18 21.78
N VAL A 64 4.02 3.00 20.84
CA VAL A 64 5.31 2.30 21.05
C VAL A 64 6.52 3.15 20.76
N LEU A 65 6.38 4.22 19.97
CA LEU A 65 7.44 5.14 19.62
C LEU A 65 7.25 6.49 20.34
N PRO A 66 8.30 7.07 20.93
CA PRO A 66 8.24 8.43 21.46
C PRO A 66 7.91 9.43 20.36
N ASN A 67 7.21 10.50 20.72
CA ASN A 67 7.01 11.61 19.80
C ASN A 67 8.34 12.23 19.40
N THR A 68 8.44 12.67 18.14
CA THR A 68 9.61 13.40 17.61
C THR A 68 10.96 12.67 17.75
N SER A 69 10.95 11.33 17.68
CA SER A 69 12.12 10.50 17.92
C SER A 69 12.75 9.89 16.66
N ILE A 70 12.10 9.98 15.52
CA ILE A 70 12.52 9.31 14.28
C ILE A 70 13.12 10.33 13.31
N ASP A 71 14.36 10.15 12.92
CA ASP A 71 15.06 11.04 11.97
C ASP A 71 14.77 10.67 10.51
N LEU A 72 14.61 9.38 10.22
CA LEU A 72 14.38 8.87 8.86
C LEU A 72 13.34 7.76 8.84
N VAL A 73 12.37 7.91 7.95
CA VAL A 73 11.42 6.84 7.61
C VAL A 73 11.57 6.51 6.14
N VAL A 74 11.75 5.23 5.82
CA VAL A 74 11.72 4.71 4.45
C VAL A 74 10.66 3.62 4.38
N THR A 75 9.67 3.78 3.50
CA THR A 75 8.56 2.85 3.43
C THR A 75 7.94 2.77 2.04
N SER A 76 7.26 1.66 1.78
CA SER A 76 6.42 1.45 0.60
C SER A 76 5.07 0.92 1.09
N PRO A 77 4.11 1.79 1.41
CA PRO A 77 2.79 1.37 1.85
C PRO A 77 2.06 0.60 0.73
N PRO A 78 1.00 -0.15 1.04
CA PRO A 78 0.20 -0.81 0.02
C PRO A 78 -0.26 0.17 -1.06
N TYR A 79 -0.03 -0.16 -2.33
CA TYR A 79 -0.45 0.71 -3.44
C TYR A 79 -1.95 0.58 -3.69
N MET A 80 -2.56 1.67 -4.13
CA MET A 80 -3.96 1.66 -4.53
C MET A 80 -4.19 0.65 -5.67
N ASN A 81 -5.25 -0.17 -5.53
CA ASN A 81 -5.63 -1.21 -6.49
C ASN A 81 -4.55 -2.27 -6.76
N ASN A 82 -3.70 -2.53 -5.78
CA ASN A 82 -2.65 -3.54 -5.87
C ASN A 82 -2.95 -4.74 -4.95
N TYR A 83 -1.97 -5.24 -4.29
CA TYR A 83 -1.97 -6.48 -3.56
C TYR A 83 -2.80 -6.38 -2.27
N HIS A 84 -3.74 -7.31 -2.07
CA HIS A 84 -4.51 -7.40 -0.83
C HIS A 84 -3.81 -8.36 0.13
N TYR A 85 -3.00 -7.83 1.04
CA TYR A 85 -2.11 -8.59 1.90
C TYR A 85 -2.84 -9.63 2.75
N VAL A 86 -3.87 -9.25 3.50
CA VAL A 86 -4.62 -10.18 4.37
C VAL A 86 -5.19 -11.35 3.57
N ARG A 87 -5.73 -11.08 2.37
CA ARG A 87 -6.26 -12.14 1.51
C ARG A 87 -5.15 -13.07 1.01
N SER A 88 -4.02 -12.50 0.64
CA SER A 88 -2.92 -13.24 0.02
C SER A 88 -2.13 -14.06 1.03
N THR A 89 -2.04 -13.59 2.27
CA THR A 89 -1.37 -14.28 3.38
C THR A 89 -2.32 -15.11 4.24
N ARG A 90 -3.61 -15.16 3.89
CA ARG A 90 -4.63 -15.87 4.67
C ARG A 90 -4.26 -17.31 5.04
N PRO A 91 -3.75 -18.16 4.13
CA PRO A 91 -3.34 -19.51 4.50
C PRO A 91 -2.23 -19.51 5.56
N GLN A 92 -1.26 -18.62 5.44
CA GLN A 92 -0.16 -18.48 6.40
C GLN A 92 -0.65 -17.99 7.77
N LEU A 93 -1.58 -17.01 7.77
CA LEU A 93 -2.16 -16.48 9.00
C LEU A 93 -2.87 -17.57 9.80
N PHE A 94 -3.65 -18.44 9.15
CA PHE A 94 -4.29 -19.58 9.81
C PHE A 94 -3.30 -20.68 10.17
N TRP A 95 -2.34 -20.98 9.29
CA TRP A 95 -1.33 -22.00 9.56
C TRP A 95 -0.45 -21.68 10.77
N LEU A 96 -0.12 -20.40 10.94
CA LEU A 96 0.70 -19.91 12.05
C LEU A 96 -0.16 -19.55 13.29
N GLU A 97 -1.46 -19.83 13.26
CA GLU A 97 -2.42 -19.53 14.35
C GLU A 97 -2.45 -18.04 14.73
N LEU A 98 -2.01 -17.15 13.83
CA LEU A 98 -2.07 -15.70 14.02
C LEU A 98 -3.49 -15.16 13.90
N VAL A 99 -4.37 -15.92 13.25
CA VAL A 99 -5.82 -15.72 13.20
C VAL A 99 -6.52 -17.07 13.33
N THR A 100 -7.65 -17.08 14.02
CA THR A 100 -8.44 -18.28 14.27
C THR A 100 -9.85 -18.17 13.68
N SER A 101 -10.29 -16.97 13.38
CA SER A 101 -11.65 -16.68 12.92
C SER A 101 -11.69 -15.68 11.75
N ARG A 102 -12.86 -15.59 11.12
CA ARG A 102 -13.13 -14.53 10.13
C ARG A 102 -13.16 -13.14 10.77
N GLY A 103 -13.50 -13.05 12.05
CA GLY A 103 -13.49 -11.79 12.81
C GLY A 103 -12.09 -11.22 12.90
N ASP A 104 -11.08 -12.07 13.20
CA ASP A 104 -9.68 -11.66 13.31
C ASP A 104 -9.16 -11.14 11.96
N LEU A 105 -9.52 -11.82 10.85
CA LEU A 105 -9.17 -11.34 9.50
C LEU A 105 -9.76 -9.96 9.21
N ARG A 106 -11.01 -9.71 9.63
CA ARG A 106 -11.66 -8.42 9.43
C ARG A 106 -10.96 -7.32 10.23
N ALA A 107 -10.57 -7.60 11.47
CA ALA A 107 -9.81 -6.65 12.29
C ALA A 107 -8.49 -6.25 11.60
N LEU A 108 -7.74 -7.24 11.08
CA LEU A 108 -6.53 -6.98 10.30
C LEU A 108 -6.79 -6.16 9.03
N GLU A 109 -7.89 -6.42 8.32
CA GLU A 109 -8.28 -5.65 7.14
C GLU A 109 -8.60 -4.19 7.48
N GLU A 110 -9.20 -3.94 8.63
CA GLU A 110 -9.53 -2.57 9.09
C GLU A 110 -8.29 -1.77 9.48
N GLU A 111 -7.21 -2.43 9.90
CA GLU A 111 -5.93 -1.77 10.22
C GLU A 111 -5.02 -1.54 9.00
N ASN A 112 -5.27 -2.20 7.87
CA ASN A 112 -4.45 -2.02 6.67
C ASN A 112 -4.63 -0.64 6.04
N VAL A 113 -3.53 -0.08 5.54
CA VAL A 113 -3.57 1.03 4.57
C VAL A 113 -4.13 0.51 3.25
N GLY A 114 -5.16 1.15 2.74
CA GLY A 114 -5.84 0.70 1.53
C GLY A 114 -6.75 -0.49 1.77
N LYS A 115 -8.03 -0.23 2.02
CA LYS A 115 -9.04 -1.27 2.25
C LYS A 115 -9.27 -2.11 1.00
N TYR A 116 -9.75 -3.35 1.20
CA TYR A 116 -10.22 -4.14 0.08
C TYR A 116 -11.50 -3.53 -0.50
N TRP A 117 -11.56 -3.33 -1.81
CA TRP A 117 -12.70 -2.69 -2.47
C TRP A 117 -14.07 -3.25 -2.04
N GLN A 118 -14.19 -4.58 -1.86
CA GLN A 118 -15.44 -5.20 -1.44
C GLN A 118 -15.90 -4.78 -0.04
N THR A 119 -15.02 -4.31 0.82
CA THR A 119 -15.37 -3.91 2.18
C THR A 119 -15.90 -2.48 2.26
N VAL A 120 -15.66 -1.66 1.24
CA VAL A 120 -16.02 -0.24 1.23
C VAL A 120 -17.04 0.14 0.16
N ARG A 121 -17.18 -0.66 -0.90
CA ARG A 121 -18.00 -0.31 -2.07
C ARG A 121 -19.49 -0.09 -1.77
N GLN A 122 -20.04 -0.76 -0.75
CA GLN A 122 -21.45 -0.69 -0.37
C GLN A 122 -21.72 0.28 0.78
N ARG A 123 -20.68 0.98 1.25
CA ARG A 123 -20.85 2.01 2.28
C ARG A 123 -21.53 3.23 1.68
N GLU A 124 -22.17 4.03 2.55
CA GLU A 124 -22.55 5.41 2.19
C GLU A 124 -21.35 6.17 1.65
N PRO A 125 -21.55 7.24 0.86
CA PRO A 125 -20.47 8.01 0.29
C PRO A 125 -19.46 8.43 1.35
N ILE A 126 -18.23 7.94 1.21
CA ILE A 126 -17.14 8.25 2.14
C ILE A 126 -16.65 9.67 1.85
N SER A 127 -16.65 10.50 2.88
CA SER A 127 -16.07 11.85 2.84
C SER A 127 -14.58 11.81 3.13
N LEU A 128 -13.83 12.78 2.61
CA LEU A 128 -12.43 12.96 2.94
C LEU A 128 -12.26 13.48 4.38
N SER A 129 -11.23 13.01 5.06
CA SER A 129 -10.82 13.48 6.40
C SER A 129 -9.97 14.75 6.35
N PHE A 130 -9.78 15.32 5.18
CA PHE A 130 -9.00 16.53 4.92
C PHE A 130 -9.63 17.32 3.78
N ASP A 131 -9.31 18.61 3.70
CA ASP A 131 -9.81 19.49 2.66
C ASP A 131 -8.87 19.49 1.45
N ASP A 132 -9.36 19.00 0.30
CA ASP A 132 -8.69 19.09 -0.99
C ASP A 132 -9.73 19.13 -2.11
N ALA A 133 -9.81 20.27 -2.81
CA ALA A 133 -10.80 20.50 -3.85
C ALA A 133 -10.62 19.58 -5.07
N GLU A 134 -9.37 19.23 -5.41
CA GLU A 134 -9.07 18.35 -6.55
C GLU A 134 -9.46 16.90 -6.23
N ALA A 135 -9.16 16.41 -5.01
CA ALA A 135 -9.59 15.09 -4.57
C ALA A 135 -11.13 15.01 -4.53
N SER A 136 -11.80 16.04 -4.03
CA SER A 136 -13.27 16.12 -4.01
C SER A 136 -13.85 16.08 -5.41
N THR A 137 -13.33 16.88 -6.34
CA THR A 137 -13.73 16.90 -7.75
C THR A 137 -13.51 15.55 -8.43
N LEU A 138 -12.37 14.90 -8.18
CA LEU A 138 -12.10 13.55 -8.68
C LEU A 138 -13.14 12.54 -8.18
N LEU A 139 -13.43 12.54 -6.88
CA LEU A 139 -14.41 11.62 -6.30
C LEU A 139 -15.82 11.85 -6.85
N ASP A 140 -16.22 13.12 -7.05
CA ASP A 140 -17.53 13.44 -7.63
C ASP A 140 -17.62 13.01 -9.09
N SER A 141 -16.58 13.24 -9.88
CA SER A 141 -16.48 12.73 -11.26
C SER A 141 -16.55 11.21 -11.31
N MET A 142 -15.86 10.53 -10.41
CA MET A 142 -15.93 9.07 -10.31
C MET A 142 -17.33 8.59 -9.96
N ARG A 143 -18.03 9.24 -9.01
CA ARG A 143 -19.41 8.89 -8.63
C ARG A 143 -20.39 8.95 -9.79
N GLN A 144 -20.15 9.84 -10.76
CA GLN A 144 -20.97 9.97 -11.97
C GLN A 144 -20.62 8.93 -13.06
N THR A 145 -19.57 8.15 -12.86
CA THR A 145 -19.12 7.15 -13.85
C THR A 145 -19.87 5.83 -13.64
N ARG A 146 -20.56 5.34 -14.67
CA ARG A 146 -21.30 4.06 -14.64
C ARG A 146 -22.20 3.91 -13.42
N VAL A 147 -22.99 4.93 -13.15
CA VAL A 147 -23.91 5.00 -12.01
C VAL A 147 -24.91 3.84 -12.02
N GLU A 148 -25.30 3.36 -13.21
CA GLU A 148 -26.20 2.24 -13.41
C GLU A 148 -25.72 0.92 -12.78
N LYS A 149 -24.42 0.81 -12.51
CA LYS A 149 -23.83 -0.36 -11.84
C LYS A 149 -23.83 -0.26 -10.31
N GLY A 150 -24.34 0.84 -9.77
CA GLY A 150 -24.38 1.07 -8.32
C GLY A 150 -23.02 0.86 -7.64
N PRO A 151 -22.93 0.04 -6.58
CA PRO A 151 -21.66 -0.22 -5.88
C PRO A 151 -20.58 -0.87 -6.75
N TYR A 152 -20.91 -1.44 -7.90
CA TYR A 152 -19.96 -2.02 -8.85
C TYR A 152 -19.47 -1.01 -9.89
N GLY A 153 -20.06 0.17 -9.93
CA GLY A 153 -19.69 1.31 -10.76
C GLY A 153 -18.84 2.33 -10.02
N GLY A 154 -18.86 3.55 -10.53
CA GLY A 154 -18.10 4.67 -9.97
C GLY A 154 -18.38 4.98 -8.51
N PRO A 155 -19.64 4.91 -8.01
CA PRO A 155 -19.92 5.16 -6.60
C PRO A 155 -19.10 4.29 -5.64
N GLY A 156 -19.03 2.96 -5.89
CA GLY A 156 -18.24 2.06 -5.04
C GLY A 156 -16.72 2.24 -5.21
N TRP A 157 -16.27 2.64 -6.39
CA TRP A 157 -14.87 2.94 -6.64
C TRP A 157 -14.45 4.29 -6.07
N ALA A 158 -15.32 5.28 -6.05
CA ALA A 158 -15.10 6.54 -5.35
C ALA A 158 -14.92 6.31 -3.84
N ASN A 159 -15.75 5.45 -3.24
CA ASN A 159 -15.57 5.04 -1.84
C ASN A 159 -14.20 4.39 -1.60
N TYR A 160 -13.75 3.54 -2.53
CA TYR A 160 -12.44 2.91 -2.43
C TYR A 160 -11.30 3.93 -2.47
N VAL A 161 -11.34 4.90 -3.40
CA VAL A 161 -10.35 5.96 -3.50
C VAL A 161 -10.39 6.87 -2.27
N ALA A 162 -11.57 7.30 -1.83
CA ALA A 162 -11.72 8.13 -0.62
C ALA A 162 -11.18 7.44 0.63
N SER A 163 -11.47 6.14 0.79
CA SER A 163 -10.94 5.35 1.90
C SER A 163 -9.40 5.27 1.88
N TYR A 164 -8.82 5.09 0.70
CA TYR A 164 -7.36 5.04 0.55
C TYR A 164 -6.70 6.39 0.87
N LEU A 165 -7.27 7.49 0.39
CA LEU A 165 -6.78 8.83 0.69
C LEU A 165 -6.91 9.17 2.18
N ASN A 166 -7.99 8.74 2.84
CA ASN A 166 -8.16 8.88 4.29
C ASN A 166 -7.12 8.05 5.08
N ASP A 167 -6.82 6.83 4.62
CA ASP A 167 -5.75 6.02 5.21
C ASP A 167 -4.38 6.69 5.01
N THR A 168 -4.14 7.31 3.86
CA THR A 168 -2.92 8.10 3.58
C THR A 168 -2.83 9.32 4.50
N TYR A 169 -3.93 10.03 4.71
CA TYR A 169 -4.00 11.16 5.66
C TYR A 169 -3.64 10.70 7.08
N ARG A 170 -4.27 9.63 7.56
CA ARG A 170 -4.01 9.06 8.89
C ARG A 170 -2.56 8.58 9.04
N PHE A 171 -2.00 7.95 8.00
CA PHE A 171 -0.59 7.54 7.97
C PHE A 171 0.34 8.74 8.13
N LEU A 172 0.11 9.81 7.37
CA LEU A 172 0.90 11.05 7.44
C LEU A 172 0.68 11.80 8.77
N GLU A 173 -0.52 11.72 9.36
CA GLU A 173 -0.78 12.27 10.69
C GLU A 173 0.04 11.56 11.78
N VAL A 174 0.19 10.21 11.71
CA VAL A 174 1.07 9.46 12.61
C VAL A 174 2.53 9.88 12.40
N LEU A 175 2.97 9.97 11.15
CA LEU A 175 4.32 10.45 10.82
C LEU A 175 4.59 11.85 11.37
N SER A 176 3.63 12.76 11.29
CA SER A 176 3.79 14.13 11.80
C SER A 176 4.04 14.19 13.30
N LYS A 177 3.63 13.17 14.04
CA LYS A 177 3.82 13.06 15.49
C LYS A 177 5.12 12.35 15.86
N THR A 178 5.52 11.35 15.09
CA THR A 178 6.66 10.49 15.40
C THR A 178 7.97 11.00 14.80
N LEU A 179 7.92 11.68 13.66
CA LEU A 179 9.12 12.19 13.00
C LEU A 179 9.73 13.38 13.78
N ALA A 180 11.04 13.38 13.94
CA ALA A 180 11.78 14.49 14.55
C ALA A 180 11.66 15.77 13.70
N THR A 181 11.89 16.93 14.29
CA THR A 181 12.00 18.20 13.54
C THR A 181 13.13 18.08 12.51
N ASN A 182 12.86 18.46 11.28
CA ASN A 182 13.74 18.22 10.11
C ASN A 182 13.95 16.75 9.74
N GLY A 183 13.30 15.82 10.42
CA GLY A 183 13.28 14.40 10.04
C GLY A 183 12.71 14.22 8.64
N THR A 184 13.21 13.22 7.93
CA THR A 184 12.87 12.96 6.53
C THR A 184 12.07 11.67 6.40
N THR A 185 11.05 11.65 5.54
CA THR A 185 10.39 10.41 5.12
C THR A 185 10.46 10.25 3.62
N VAL A 186 10.74 9.02 3.18
CA VAL A 186 10.75 8.60 1.78
C VAL A 186 9.64 7.56 1.60
N ILE A 187 8.62 7.90 0.84
CA ILE A 187 7.46 7.05 0.59
C ILE A 187 7.51 6.59 -0.86
N VAL A 188 7.75 5.30 -1.09
CA VAL A 188 7.70 4.71 -2.43
C VAL A 188 6.26 4.33 -2.73
N ILE A 189 5.70 4.92 -3.78
CA ILE A 189 4.29 4.78 -4.14
C ILE A 189 4.10 4.85 -5.66
N GLY A 190 2.98 4.33 -6.15
CA GLY A 190 2.63 4.44 -7.57
C GLY A 190 1.28 5.11 -7.78
N ASN A 191 1.09 5.72 -8.95
CA ASN A 191 -0.23 6.16 -9.38
C ASN A 191 -1.14 4.96 -9.68
N SER A 192 -2.42 5.22 -9.87
CA SER A 192 -3.41 4.19 -10.22
C SER A 192 -4.40 4.72 -11.26
N ILE A 193 -4.97 3.81 -12.06
CA ILE A 193 -6.06 4.13 -12.99
C ILE A 193 -7.27 3.33 -12.55
N ILE A 194 -8.34 4.03 -12.16
CA ILE A 194 -9.56 3.43 -11.61
C ILE A 194 -10.77 3.97 -12.38
N GLN A 195 -11.54 3.10 -13.00
CA GLN A 195 -12.72 3.47 -13.81
C GLN A 195 -12.42 4.52 -14.91
N GLY A 196 -11.20 4.52 -15.45
CA GLY A 196 -10.76 5.50 -16.44
C GLY A 196 -10.21 6.80 -15.84
N HIS A 197 -10.29 7.00 -14.55
CA HIS A 197 -9.71 8.14 -13.85
C HIS A 197 -8.28 7.82 -13.38
N GLU A 198 -7.33 8.66 -13.71
CA GLU A 198 -6.00 8.61 -13.12
C GLU A 198 -6.04 9.17 -11.70
N VAL A 199 -5.55 8.39 -10.75
CA VAL A 199 -5.37 8.82 -9.36
C VAL A 199 -3.89 8.95 -9.11
N LYS A 200 -3.41 10.19 -9.07
CA LYS A 200 -2.01 10.54 -8.82
C LYS A 200 -1.74 10.53 -7.32
N VAL A 201 -1.56 9.33 -6.80
CA VAL A 201 -1.43 9.10 -5.36
C VAL A 201 -0.25 9.85 -4.76
N ASP A 202 0.85 9.99 -5.49
CA ASP A 202 2.03 10.77 -5.12
C ASP A 202 1.72 12.26 -4.93
N GLU A 203 0.98 12.87 -5.87
CA GLU A 203 0.58 14.28 -5.77
C GLU A 203 -0.36 14.50 -4.58
N PHE A 204 -1.36 13.61 -4.38
CA PHE A 204 -2.25 13.67 -3.21
C PHE A 204 -1.47 13.46 -1.91
N THR A 205 -0.54 12.51 -1.86
CA THR A 205 0.33 12.30 -0.69
C THR A 205 1.10 13.57 -0.34
N ALA A 206 1.71 14.23 -1.33
CA ALA A 206 2.44 15.47 -1.12
C ALA A 206 1.53 16.63 -0.66
N LYS A 207 0.30 16.74 -1.20
CA LYS A 207 -0.68 17.76 -0.79
C LYS A 207 -1.16 17.56 0.65
N ILE A 208 -1.54 16.33 0.99
CA ILE A 208 -1.97 15.97 2.35
C ILE A 208 -0.83 16.25 3.34
N ALA A 209 0.39 15.88 3.00
CA ALA A 209 1.56 16.12 3.84
C ALA A 209 1.79 17.60 4.11
N ARG A 210 1.67 18.46 3.09
CA ARG A 210 1.75 19.94 3.29
C ARG A 210 0.71 20.46 4.27
N GLY A 211 -0.53 19.97 4.19
CA GLY A 211 -1.60 20.30 5.13
C GLY A 211 -1.28 19.89 6.57
N LEU A 212 -0.44 18.88 6.75
CA LEU A 212 0.04 18.38 8.06
C LEU A 212 1.36 18.99 8.51
N GLY A 213 1.89 20.00 7.80
CA GLY A 213 3.11 20.72 8.16
C GLY A 213 4.41 20.07 7.70
N PHE A 214 4.35 19.26 6.65
CA PHE A 214 5.55 18.77 5.96
C PHE A 214 5.91 19.67 4.79
N ASP A 215 7.20 19.82 4.55
CA ASP A 215 7.74 20.32 3.30
C ASP A 215 7.87 19.16 2.30
N HIS A 216 7.31 19.33 1.10
CA HIS A 216 7.58 18.43 -0.01
C HIS A 216 8.91 18.79 -0.63
N VAL A 217 9.92 17.94 -0.43
CA VAL A 217 11.28 18.18 -0.90
C VAL A 217 11.39 17.82 -2.38
N ASN A 218 10.94 16.62 -2.76
CA ASN A 218 11.02 16.13 -4.13
C ASN A 218 10.09 14.93 -4.36
N THR A 219 9.76 14.69 -5.62
CA THR A 219 9.19 13.42 -6.10
C THR A 219 10.11 12.87 -7.18
N ILE A 220 10.73 11.74 -6.93
CA ILE A 220 11.71 11.10 -7.81
C ILE A 220 11.05 9.92 -8.50
N GLU A 221 10.94 9.97 -9.82
CA GLU A 221 10.45 8.83 -10.58
C GLU A 221 11.48 7.69 -10.54
N LEU A 222 11.06 6.52 -10.05
CA LEU A 222 11.91 5.34 -9.92
C LEU A 222 11.81 4.45 -11.16
N ARG A 223 10.60 4.22 -11.64
CA ARG A 223 10.36 3.40 -12.83
C ARG A 223 9.01 3.67 -13.47
N ASN A 224 8.98 3.42 -14.78
CA ASN A 224 7.75 3.35 -15.55
C ASN A 224 7.33 1.90 -15.70
N LYS A 225 6.06 1.63 -15.41
CA LYS A 225 5.45 0.34 -15.69
C LYS A 225 4.77 0.40 -17.05
N ARG A 226 5.10 -0.53 -17.96
CA ARG A 226 4.30 -0.73 -19.15
C ARG A 226 2.90 -1.17 -18.74
N VAL A 227 1.90 -0.48 -19.22
CA VAL A 227 0.50 -0.85 -19.02
C VAL A 227 0.26 -2.13 -19.80
N GLY A 228 0.15 -3.25 -19.11
CA GLY A 228 -0.09 -4.54 -19.74
C GLY A 228 -1.46 -4.60 -20.45
N ALA A 229 -1.60 -5.47 -21.45
CA ALA A 229 -2.85 -5.64 -22.20
C ALA A 229 -4.06 -5.96 -21.28
N SER A 230 -3.85 -6.58 -20.14
CA SER A 230 -4.90 -6.82 -19.13
C SER A 230 -5.45 -5.53 -18.52
N ILE A 231 -4.66 -4.47 -18.48
CA ILE A 231 -5.07 -3.16 -17.98
C ILE A 231 -5.79 -2.37 -19.06
N THR A 232 -5.25 -2.33 -20.26
CA THR A 232 -5.84 -1.60 -21.40
C THR A 232 -7.07 -2.28 -21.98
N LYS A 233 -7.18 -3.61 -21.86
CA LYS A 233 -8.34 -4.40 -22.31
C LYS A 233 -9.42 -4.59 -21.23
N SER A 234 -9.12 -4.25 -19.97
CA SER A 234 -10.09 -4.36 -18.87
C SER A 234 -11.25 -3.40 -19.06
N THR A 235 -12.48 -3.92 -19.00
CA THR A 235 -13.70 -3.09 -19.04
C THR A 235 -13.78 -2.11 -17.87
N VAL A 236 -13.09 -2.39 -16.78
CA VAL A 236 -12.98 -1.54 -15.57
C VAL A 236 -12.09 -0.31 -15.82
N ARG A 237 -11.16 -0.41 -16.78
CA ARG A 237 -10.19 0.63 -17.11
C ARG A 237 -10.39 1.20 -18.53
N ARG A 238 -11.46 0.79 -19.23
CA ARG A 238 -11.85 1.40 -20.52
C ARG A 238 -12.25 2.85 -20.28
N GLY A 239 -11.62 3.74 -21.01
CA GLY A 239 -11.81 5.20 -20.91
C GLY A 239 -10.56 5.95 -20.45
N SER A 240 -9.52 5.26 -19.95
CA SER A 240 -8.23 5.91 -19.84
C SER A 240 -7.74 6.25 -21.25
N GLU A 241 -7.37 7.48 -21.49
CA GLU A 241 -6.69 7.88 -22.71
C GLU A 241 -5.53 6.92 -22.97
N SER A 242 -5.24 6.63 -24.21
CA SER A 242 -4.19 5.69 -24.64
C SER A 242 -2.80 6.00 -24.09
N ASN A 243 -2.62 7.17 -23.48
CA ASN A 243 -1.39 7.70 -22.91
C ASN A 243 -1.30 7.58 -21.37
N ALA A 244 -2.30 7.02 -20.70
CA ALA A 244 -2.23 6.84 -19.25
C ALA A 244 -1.06 5.93 -18.88
N ARG A 245 -0.12 6.47 -18.12
CA ARG A 245 1.16 5.85 -17.75
C ARG A 245 1.09 5.43 -16.28
N LEU A 246 1.43 4.19 -15.99
CA LEU A 246 1.66 3.76 -14.62
C LEU A 246 3.14 3.93 -14.28
N TYR A 247 3.41 4.55 -13.15
CA TYR A 247 4.76 4.79 -12.66
C TYR A 247 4.87 4.47 -11.17
N GLU A 248 6.09 4.35 -10.71
CA GLU A 248 6.45 4.35 -9.29
C GLU A 248 7.41 5.50 -9.04
N CYS A 249 7.22 6.16 -7.92
CA CYS A 249 8.06 7.28 -7.49
C CYS A 249 8.35 7.21 -5.99
N ALA A 250 9.39 7.90 -5.57
CA ALA A 250 9.70 8.18 -4.18
C ALA A 250 9.27 9.61 -3.86
N VAL A 251 8.29 9.77 -3.01
CA VAL A 251 7.87 11.07 -2.45
C VAL A 251 8.74 11.34 -1.24
N VAL A 252 9.56 12.38 -1.30
CA VAL A 252 10.46 12.79 -0.22
C VAL A 252 9.84 13.99 0.50
N LEU A 253 9.57 13.81 1.77
CA LEU A 253 8.98 14.82 2.65
C LEU A 253 9.92 15.09 3.81
N ARG A 254 9.92 16.32 4.32
CA ARG A 254 10.65 16.72 5.53
C ARG A 254 9.68 17.35 6.51
N ARG A 255 9.81 17.00 7.78
CA ARG A 255 9.03 17.67 8.80
C ARG A 255 9.51 19.11 8.98
N GLY A 256 8.63 20.07 8.74
CA GLY A 256 8.90 21.50 8.94
C GLY A 256 9.17 21.85 10.42
N GLN A 257 9.80 22.99 10.64
CA GLN A 257 9.84 23.62 11.96
C GLN A 257 8.43 24.21 12.21
N ARG A 258 7.77 23.77 13.26
CA ARG A 258 6.58 24.45 13.77
C ARG A 258 6.96 25.57 14.67
#